data_8d69405ccd4c34baec9eb450b49372d1
#
_entry.id   8d69405ccd4c34baec9eb450b49372d1
#
_cell.length_a   1.000
_cell.length_b   1.000
_cell.length_c   1.000
_cell.angle_alpha   90.00
_cell.angle_beta   90.00
_cell.angle_gamma   90.00
#
_symmetry.space_group_name_H-M   'P 1'
#
loop_
_entity.id
_entity.type
_entity.pdbx_description
1 polymer ?
#
loop_
_entity_poly.entity_id
_entity_poly.type
_entity_poly.pdbx_seq_one_letter_code
_entity_poly.pdbx_strand_id
1 'polypeptide(L)'
;MLYALGLGDRIVATVAFADYPPAAAAIPSIGDAFNLSQEALWAANPDLIVVWGDAAAPSLRQSLARRAPVFVSAPQGLAGVVEELRQLAKLAPVSTATSLAALERDWAEPLVPLATSGQRVLPLVSLSPPTALGPDHFFTELLSNCGARHALPALPGIAPAVSREVLLAEARGGAPPLVVLMSVEPEAALESLPRALSVLRLNPDLGTRPGPRLFQGQRQLCQLLQEAARS
;
A
#
# COMPACT_ATOMS: atom_id res chain seq x y z
N MET A 1 -4.30 -10.09 -2.32
CA MET A 1 -4.10 -11.24 -1.43
C MET A 1 -4.55 -12.54 -2.10
N LEU A 2 -5.86 -12.79 -2.29
CA LEU A 2 -6.39 -14.07 -2.79
C LEU A 2 -5.85 -14.48 -4.17
N TYR A 3 -5.78 -13.55 -5.12
CA TYR A 3 -5.15 -13.83 -6.43
C TYR A 3 -3.69 -14.30 -6.32
N ALA A 4 -2.92 -13.71 -5.43
CA ALA A 4 -1.53 -14.09 -5.22
C ALA A 4 -1.38 -15.52 -4.65
N LEU A 5 -2.40 -16.01 -3.96
CA LEU A 5 -2.50 -17.38 -3.49
C LEU A 5 -3.06 -18.36 -4.55
N GLY A 6 -3.37 -17.90 -5.77
CA GLY A 6 -3.98 -18.71 -6.80
C GLY A 6 -5.48 -18.98 -6.60
N LEU A 7 -6.15 -18.16 -5.79
CA LEU A 7 -7.58 -18.31 -5.45
C LEU A 7 -8.48 -17.37 -6.28
N GLY A 8 -7.98 -16.80 -7.39
CA GLY A 8 -8.73 -15.85 -8.22
C GLY A 8 -10.08 -16.37 -8.67
N ASP A 9 -10.13 -17.61 -9.16
CA ASP A 9 -11.35 -18.26 -9.66
C ASP A 9 -12.35 -18.61 -8.53
N ARG A 10 -11.96 -18.44 -7.28
CA ARG A 10 -12.81 -18.65 -6.10
C ARG A 10 -13.45 -17.38 -5.58
N ILE A 11 -13.11 -16.22 -6.15
CA ILE A 11 -13.65 -14.94 -5.71
C ILE A 11 -15.02 -14.75 -6.39
N VAL A 12 -16.09 -14.87 -5.61
CA VAL A 12 -17.46 -14.80 -6.11
C VAL A 12 -18.00 -13.36 -6.20
N ALA A 13 -17.43 -12.44 -5.42
CA ALA A 13 -17.79 -11.02 -5.44
C ALA A 13 -16.63 -10.16 -4.90
N THR A 14 -16.59 -8.90 -5.30
CA THR A 14 -15.62 -7.92 -4.83
C THR A 14 -16.26 -6.53 -4.70
N VAL A 15 -15.51 -5.56 -4.19
CA VAL A 15 -15.91 -4.15 -4.17
C VAL A 15 -15.43 -3.43 -5.42
N ALA A 16 -16.02 -2.26 -5.71
CA ALA A 16 -15.53 -1.37 -6.77
C ALA A 16 -14.04 -1.04 -6.58
N PHE A 17 -13.34 -0.80 -7.70
CA PHE A 17 -11.90 -0.52 -7.73
C PHE A 17 -10.98 -1.71 -7.39
N ALA A 18 -11.50 -2.94 -7.37
CA ALA A 18 -10.67 -4.14 -7.38
C ALA A 18 -10.16 -4.39 -8.82
N ASP A 19 -9.13 -3.69 -9.20
CA ASP A 19 -8.61 -3.57 -10.58
C ASP A 19 -7.34 -4.42 -10.83
N TYR A 20 -6.84 -5.08 -9.81
CA TYR A 20 -5.61 -5.89 -9.94
C TYR A 20 -5.76 -7.31 -9.33
N PRO A 21 -5.30 -8.34 -10.06
CA PRO A 21 -4.86 -8.30 -11.47
C PRO A 21 -6.00 -7.90 -12.42
N PRO A 22 -5.74 -7.64 -13.73
CA PRO A 22 -6.80 -7.24 -14.66
C PRO A 22 -8.03 -8.16 -14.66
N ALA A 23 -7.83 -9.46 -14.40
CA ALA A 23 -8.91 -10.43 -14.25
C ALA A 23 -9.89 -10.11 -13.10
N ALA A 24 -9.48 -9.35 -12.10
CA ALA A 24 -10.34 -8.96 -10.99
C ALA A 24 -11.49 -8.04 -11.42
N ALA A 25 -11.31 -7.27 -12.50
CA ALA A 25 -12.34 -6.39 -13.05
C ALA A 25 -13.57 -7.15 -13.59
N ALA A 26 -13.44 -8.46 -13.87
CA ALA A 26 -14.53 -9.31 -14.32
C ALA A 26 -15.37 -9.90 -13.18
N ILE A 27 -14.96 -9.74 -11.93
CA ILE A 27 -15.67 -10.27 -10.77
C ILE A 27 -16.88 -9.34 -10.47
N PRO A 28 -18.08 -9.90 -10.18
CA PRO A 28 -19.24 -9.13 -9.82
C PRO A 28 -18.94 -8.17 -8.65
N SER A 29 -19.27 -6.89 -8.82
CA SER A 29 -19.13 -5.89 -7.76
C SER A 29 -20.38 -5.87 -6.88
N ILE A 30 -20.17 -5.82 -5.56
CA ILE A 30 -21.22 -5.67 -4.54
C ILE A 30 -21.31 -4.23 -4.00
N GLY A 31 -20.74 -3.27 -4.68
CA GLY A 31 -20.71 -1.87 -4.26
C GLY A 31 -19.31 -1.36 -3.96
N ASP A 32 -19.21 -0.31 -3.17
CA ASP A 32 -17.95 0.31 -2.73
C ASP A 32 -17.81 0.31 -1.20
N ALA A 33 -16.77 0.95 -0.69
CA ALA A 33 -16.50 1.02 0.75
C ALA A 33 -17.58 1.75 1.56
N PHE A 34 -18.41 2.56 0.92
CA PHE A 34 -19.46 3.37 1.56
C PHE A 34 -20.86 2.82 1.31
N ASN A 35 -21.06 2.16 0.17
CA ASN A 35 -22.36 1.68 -0.32
C ASN A 35 -22.28 0.19 -0.70
N LEU A 36 -22.30 -0.67 0.29
CA LEU A 36 -22.30 -2.13 0.13
C LEU A 36 -23.73 -2.65 -0.05
N SER A 37 -24.00 -3.34 -1.15
CA SER A 37 -25.25 -4.09 -1.35
C SER A 37 -25.21 -5.40 -0.58
N GLN A 38 -25.92 -5.44 0.54
CA GLN A 38 -26.06 -6.68 1.31
C GLN A 38 -26.81 -7.77 0.52
N GLU A 39 -27.78 -7.38 -0.31
CA GLU A 39 -28.51 -8.31 -1.17
C GLU A 39 -27.58 -8.99 -2.17
N ALA A 40 -26.75 -8.22 -2.88
CA ALA A 40 -25.77 -8.76 -3.82
C ALA A 40 -24.73 -9.66 -3.11
N LEU A 41 -24.29 -9.26 -1.91
CA LEU A 41 -23.37 -10.07 -1.11
C LEU A 41 -24.01 -11.42 -0.73
N TRP A 42 -25.30 -11.42 -0.32
CA TRP A 42 -25.99 -12.65 0.04
C TRP A 42 -26.30 -13.54 -1.17
N ALA A 43 -26.60 -12.93 -2.31
CA ALA A 43 -26.79 -13.65 -3.57
C ALA A 43 -25.49 -14.35 -4.04
N ALA A 44 -24.33 -13.74 -3.78
CA ALA A 44 -23.02 -14.34 -4.07
C ALA A 44 -22.71 -15.55 -3.18
N ASN A 45 -23.41 -15.73 -2.05
CA ASN A 45 -23.30 -16.85 -1.11
C ASN A 45 -21.84 -17.23 -0.76
N PRO A 46 -21.04 -16.31 -0.21
CA PRO A 46 -19.64 -16.56 0.12
C PRO A 46 -19.50 -17.51 1.31
N ASP A 47 -18.47 -18.34 1.29
CA ASP A 47 -18.03 -19.19 2.42
C ASP A 47 -16.95 -18.53 3.30
N LEU A 48 -16.33 -17.44 2.82
CA LEU A 48 -15.41 -16.56 3.54
C LEU A 48 -15.60 -15.12 3.07
N ILE A 49 -15.63 -14.19 4.01
CA ILE A 49 -15.67 -12.75 3.72
C ILE A 49 -14.37 -12.12 4.21
N VAL A 50 -13.63 -11.47 3.30
CA VAL A 50 -12.42 -10.72 3.63
C VAL A 50 -12.75 -9.23 3.64
N VAL A 51 -12.49 -8.56 4.77
CA VAL A 51 -12.76 -7.13 4.93
C VAL A 51 -11.48 -6.39 5.32
N TRP A 52 -11.34 -5.15 4.87
CA TRP A 52 -10.28 -4.27 5.33
C TRP A 52 -10.61 -3.75 6.74
N GLY A 53 -9.66 -3.86 7.68
CA GLY A 53 -9.90 -3.65 9.12
C GLY A 53 -10.54 -2.33 9.47
N ASP A 54 -10.05 -1.24 8.90
CA ASP A 54 -10.53 0.11 9.21
C ASP A 54 -11.78 0.50 8.40
N ALA A 55 -12.02 -0.12 7.25
CA ALA A 55 -13.17 0.17 6.40
C ALA A 55 -14.47 -0.47 6.88
N ALA A 56 -14.39 -1.54 7.66
CA ALA A 56 -15.55 -2.26 8.16
C ALA A 56 -15.86 -1.90 9.62
N ALA A 57 -16.90 -1.09 9.83
CA ALA A 57 -17.38 -0.78 11.18
C ALA A 57 -17.69 -2.07 11.99
N PRO A 58 -17.54 -2.07 13.32
CA PRO A 58 -17.81 -3.25 14.16
C PRO A 58 -19.21 -3.85 13.95
N SER A 59 -20.23 -3.00 13.77
CA SER A 59 -21.60 -3.43 13.49
C SER A 59 -21.73 -4.15 12.14
N LEU A 60 -21.04 -3.68 11.11
CA LEU A 60 -21.01 -4.35 9.80
C LEU A 60 -20.30 -5.70 9.94
N ARG A 61 -19.13 -5.77 10.55
CA ARG A 61 -18.41 -7.05 10.79
C ARG A 61 -19.28 -8.07 11.51
N GLN A 62 -20.02 -7.63 12.54
CA GLN A 62 -20.94 -8.50 13.28
C GLN A 62 -22.11 -8.99 12.40
N SER A 63 -22.65 -8.12 11.53
CA SER A 63 -23.69 -8.51 10.57
C SER A 63 -23.17 -9.55 9.58
N LEU A 64 -21.99 -9.33 9.01
CA LEU A 64 -21.33 -10.25 8.07
C LEU A 64 -21.05 -11.61 8.70
N ALA A 65 -20.54 -11.63 9.95
CA ALA A 65 -20.20 -12.85 10.68
C ALA A 65 -21.39 -13.76 10.98
N ARG A 66 -22.63 -13.29 10.86
CA ARG A 66 -23.84 -14.12 10.97
C ARG A 66 -24.06 -15.03 9.75
N ARG A 67 -23.38 -14.76 8.66
CA ARG A 67 -23.57 -15.46 7.37
C ARG A 67 -22.39 -16.33 6.98
N ALA A 68 -21.18 -15.81 7.12
CA ALA A 68 -19.96 -16.52 6.81
C ALA A 68 -18.81 -16.06 7.73
N PRO A 69 -17.78 -16.87 7.94
CA PRO A 69 -16.55 -16.43 8.60
C PRO A 69 -16.01 -15.15 8.01
N VAL A 70 -15.57 -14.22 8.86
CA VAL A 70 -14.99 -12.92 8.44
C VAL A 70 -13.52 -12.91 8.77
N PHE A 71 -12.68 -12.73 7.76
CA PHE A 71 -11.26 -12.45 7.91
C PHE A 71 -11.05 -10.93 7.84
N VAL A 72 -10.50 -10.35 8.89
CA VAL A 72 -10.19 -8.92 8.96
C VAL A 72 -8.75 -8.71 8.55
N SER A 73 -8.53 -8.11 7.39
CA SER A 73 -7.21 -7.80 6.86
C SER A 73 -6.76 -6.41 7.33
N ALA A 74 -5.68 -6.34 8.06
CA ALA A 74 -5.06 -5.11 8.54
C ALA A 74 -3.53 -5.29 8.69
N PRO A 75 -2.81 -5.65 7.61
CA PRO A 75 -1.41 -5.99 7.71
C PRO A 75 -0.57 -4.78 8.11
N GLN A 76 0.30 -4.97 9.07
CA GLN A 76 1.28 -3.98 9.51
C GLN A 76 2.63 -4.28 8.84
N GLY A 77 3.01 -3.43 7.89
CA GLY A 77 4.26 -3.57 7.14
C GLY A 77 4.38 -4.86 6.31
N LEU A 78 5.58 -5.16 5.88
CA LEU A 78 5.88 -6.33 5.04
C LEU A 78 5.64 -7.66 5.78
N ALA A 79 6.06 -7.74 7.03
CA ALA A 79 5.87 -8.95 7.85
C ALA A 79 4.38 -9.25 8.05
N GLY A 80 3.55 -8.23 8.28
CA GLY A 80 2.10 -8.36 8.38
C GLY A 80 1.46 -8.91 7.12
N VAL A 81 1.91 -8.47 5.94
CA VAL A 81 1.43 -8.99 4.65
C VAL A 81 1.73 -10.49 4.51
N VAL A 82 2.94 -10.92 4.87
CA VAL A 82 3.33 -12.34 4.83
C VAL A 82 2.46 -13.17 5.76
N GLU A 83 2.27 -12.71 6.99
CA GLU A 83 1.50 -13.44 8.00
C GLU A 83 0.03 -13.57 7.59
N GLU A 84 -0.59 -12.50 7.09
CA GLU A 84 -1.98 -12.58 6.61
C GLU A 84 -2.14 -13.51 5.41
N LEU A 85 -1.18 -13.54 4.49
CA LEU A 85 -1.21 -14.50 3.38
C LEU A 85 -1.11 -15.94 3.87
N ARG A 86 -0.29 -16.21 4.89
CA ARG A 86 -0.23 -17.54 5.53
C ARG A 86 -1.54 -17.91 6.22
N GLN A 87 -2.18 -16.95 6.87
CA GLN A 87 -3.49 -17.18 7.51
C GLN A 87 -4.58 -17.44 6.46
N LEU A 88 -4.66 -16.64 5.40
CA LEU A 88 -5.59 -16.86 4.29
C LEU A 88 -5.33 -18.21 3.60
N ALA A 89 -4.07 -18.60 3.43
CA ALA A 89 -3.69 -19.89 2.88
C ALA A 89 -4.23 -21.08 3.71
N LYS A 90 -4.25 -20.95 5.05
CA LYS A 90 -4.82 -21.97 5.95
C LYS A 90 -6.35 -22.05 5.87
N LEU A 91 -7.01 -20.93 5.55
CA LEU A 91 -8.47 -20.88 5.39
C LEU A 91 -8.94 -21.33 4.00
N ALA A 92 -8.02 -21.46 3.04
CA ALA A 92 -8.35 -21.84 1.67
C ALA A 92 -8.85 -23.29 1.61
N PRO A 93 -9.92 -23.57 0.83
CA PRO A 93 -10.46 -24.93 0.68
C PRO A 93 -9.58 -25.83 -0.23
N VAL A 94 -8.56 -25.26 -0.84
CA VAL A 94 -7.61 -25.92 -1.74
C VAL A 94 -6.18 -25.58 -1.38
N SER A 95 -5.23 -26.42 -1.78
CA SER A 95 -3.82 -26.18 -1.47
C SER A 95 -3.31 -24.93 -2.20
N THR A 96 -2.75 -24.00 -1.44
CA THR A 96 -2.08 -22.78 -1.91
C THR A 96 -0.57 -22.83 -1.70
N ALA A 97 -0.04 -23.99 -1.30
CA ALA A 97 1.36 -24.15 -0.89
C ALA A 97 2.36 -23.73 -1.98
N THR A 98 2.11 -24.06 -3.25
CA THR A 98 2.99 -23.70 -4.37
C THR A 98 3.02 -22.18 -4.57
N SER A 99 1.85 -21.53 -4.56
CA SER A 99 1.74 -20.06 -4.72
C SER A 99 2.39 -19.32 -3.56
N LEU A 100 2.13 -19.76 -2.33
CA LEU A 100 2.73 -19.16 -1.14
C LEU A 100 4.24 -19.31 -1.14
N ALA A 101 4.77 -20.49 -1.44
CA ALA A 101 6.21 -20.73 -1.52
C ALA A 101 6.89 -19.93 -2.64
N ALA A 102 6.19 -19.68 -3.76
CA ALA A 102 6.70 -18.82 -4.83
C ALA A 102 6.79 -17.36 -4.38
N LEU A 103 5.77 -16.84 -3.68
CA LEU A 103 5.78 -15.51 -3.09
C LEU A 103 6.90 -15.36 -2.05
N GLU A 104 7.03 -16.32 -1.14
CA GLU A 104 8.07 -16.27 -0.09
C GLU A 104 9.48 -16.29 -0.68
N ARG A 105 9.71 -17.01 -1.76
CA ARG A 105 11.00 -16.96 -2.49
C ARG A 105 11.27 -15.60 -3.12
N ASP A 106 10.26 -15.03 -3.80
CA ASP A 106 10.37 -13.67 -4.39
C ASP A 106 10.67 -12.62 -3.30
N TRP A 107 10.04 -12.74 -2.15
CA TRP A 107 10.24 -11.81 -1.03
C TRP A 107 11.57 -11.99 -0.30
N ALA A 108 12.16 -13.19 -0.36
CA ALA A 108 13.48 -13.47 0.21
C ALA A 108 14.64 -12.92 -0.63
N GLU A 109 14.37 -12.37 -1.83
CA GLU A 109 15.42 -11.75 -2.64
C GLU A 109 16.05 -10.57 -1.89
N PRO A 110 17.39 -10.50 -1.83
CA PRO A 110 18.09 -9.46 -1.09
C PRO A 110 17.76 -8.06 -1.63
N LEU A 111 17.47 -7.15 -0.73
CA LEU A 111 17.39 -5.72 -1.05
C LEU A 111 18.80 -5.14 -1.14
N VAL A 112 19.02 -4.22 -2.05
CA VAL A 112 20.25 -3.45 -2.12
C VAL A 112 19.98 -2.07 -1.51
N PRO A 113 20.38 -1.83 -0.25
CA PRO A 113 20.15 -0.54 0.38
C PRO A 113 21.09 0.53 -0.20
N LEU A 114 20.83 1.79 0.13
CA LEU A 114 21.74 2.91 -0.20
C LEU A 114 23.14 2.68 0.40
N ALA A 115 24.16 3.01 -0.36
CA ALA A 115 25.56 2.95 0.09
C ALA A 115 25.83 3.92 1.26
N THR A 116 25.12 5.06 1.28
CA THR A 116 25.14 6.04 2.38
C THR A 116 23.78 6.03 3.06
N SER A 117 23.75 5.66 4.35
CA SER A 117 22.55 5.69 5.15
C SER A 117 22.09 7.11 5.47
N GLY A 118 20.79 7.32 5.64
CA GLY A 118 20.22 8.55 6.18
C GLY A 118 19.72 9.54 5.15
N GLN A 119 19.57 9.17 3.86
CA GLN A 119 18.86 9.98 2.88
C GLN A 119 17.47 10.36 3.42
N ARG A 120 17.19 11.66 3.47
CA ARG A 120 15.88 12.16 3.90
C ARG A 120 14.90 12.04 2.74
N VAL A 121 13.71 11.49 3.01
CA VAL A 121 12.65 11.30 2.01
C VAL A 121 11.33 11.84 2.55
N LEU A 122 10.64 12.62 1.74
CA LEU A 122 9.29 13.10 1.97
C LEU A 122 8.31 12.33 1.07
N PRO A 123 7.58 11.34 1.61
CA PRO A 123 6.61 10.57 0.82
C PRO A 123 5.31 11.36 0.67
N LEU A 124 4.96 11.77 -0.56
CA LEU A 124 3.72 12.47 -0.88
C LEU A 124 2.76 11.56 -1.65
N VAL A 125 1.49 11.61 -1.32
CA VAL A 125 0.40 10.89 -1.99
C VAL A 125 -0.58 11.81 -2.72
N SER A 126 -0.47 13.12 -2.52
CA SER A 126 -1.19 14.15 -3.26
C SER A 126 -0.40 15.46 -3.24
N LEU A 127 -0.60 16.30 -4.24
CA LEU A 127 -0.07 17.66 -4.33
C LEU A 127 -1.15 18.73 -4.16
N SER A 128 -2.44 18.36 -4.14
CA SER A 128 -3.56 19.30 -4.10
C SER A 128 -4.70 18.81 -3.18
N PRO A 129 -4.64 19.07 -1.86
CA PRO A 129 -3.54 19.66 -1.10
C PRO A 129 -2.36 18.71 -0.94
N PRO A 130 -1.13 19.23 -0.72
CA PRO A 130 0.00 18.36 -0.44
C PRO A 130 -0.26 17.49 0.79
N THR A 131 -0.22 16.17 0.61
CA THR A 131 -0.51 15.18 1.66
C THR A 131 0.64 14.19 1.70
N ALA A 132 1.26 14.05 2.88
CA ALA A 132 2.34 13.09 3.09
C ALA A 132 1.83 11.83 3.77
N LEU A 133 2.49 10.70 3.53
CA LEU A 133 2.40 9.58 4.47
C LEU A 133 3.17 9.96 5.74
N GLY A 134 2.56 9.80 6.90
CA GLY A 134 3.18 10.12 8.18
C GLY A 134 4.23 9.08 8.60
N PRO A 135 5.04 9.39 9.63
CA PRO A 135 6.09 8.50 10.11
C PRO A 135 5.57 7.16 10.67
N ASP A 136 4.32 7.13 11.14
CA ASP A 136 3.66 5.91 11.63
C ASP A 136 3.07 5.04 10.52
N HIS A 137 3.10 5.51 9.27
CA HIS A 137 2.66 4.71 8.13
C HIS A 137 3.72 3.64 7.79
N PHE A 138 3.29 2.45 7.38
CA PHE A 138 4.19 1.33 7.03
C PHE A 138 5.25 1.70 5.97
N PHE A 139 5.03 2.75 5.18
CA PHE A 139 6.00 3.23 4.19
C PHE A 139 7.33 3.65 4.83
N THR A 140 7.32 4.03 6.11
CA THR A 140 8.55 4.33 6.86
C THR A 140 9.44 3.09 7.04
N GLU A 141 8.85 1.90 7.19
CA GLU A 141 9.57 0.64 7.14
C GLU A 141 10.26 0.44 5.78
N LEU A 142 9.53 0.72 4.68
CA LEU A 142 10.09 0.61 3.33
C LEU A 142 11.28 1.55 3.12
N LEU A 143 11.20 2.79 3.62
CA LEU A 143 12.33 3.73 3.60
C LEU A 143 13.53 3.20 4.39
N SER A 144 13.28 2.72 5.61
CA SER A 144 14.34 2.19 6.48
C SER A 144 15.06 1.01 5.86
N ASN A 145 14.33 0.11 5.23
CA ASN A 145 14.88 -1.05 4.51
C ASN A 145 15.77 -0.65 3.33
N CYS A 146 15.54 0.53 2.73
CA CYS A 146 16.40 1.10 1.70
C CYS A 146 17.56 1.96 2.26
N GLY A 147 17.72 2.09 3.57
CA GLY A 147 18.73 2.96 4.20
C GLY A 147 18.35 4.44 4.20
N ALA A 148 17.09 4.77 3.91
CA ALA A 148 16.55 6.12 3.95
C ALA A 148 15.77 6.38 5.24
N ARG A 149 15.38 7.62 5.49
CA ARG A 149 14.58 8.03 6.65
C ARG A 149 13.50 9.03 6.27
N HIS A 150 12.41 9.04 7.02
CA HIS A 150 11.36 10.02 6.84
C HIS A 150 11.86 11.45 7.11
N ALA A 151 11.54 12.39 6.20
CA ALA A 151 12.02 13.79 6.32
C ALA A 151 11.38 14.55 7.49
N LEU A 152 10.13 14.21 7.83
CA LEU A 152 9.31 14.86 8.85
C LEU A 152 8.93 13.85 9.96
N PRO A 153 9.85 13.45 10.83
CA PRO A 153 9.62 12.38 11.82
C PRO A 153 8.62 12.75 12.92
N ALA A 154 8.29 14.04 13.07
CA ALA A 154 7.31 14.55 14.05
C ALA A 154 5.95 14.89 13.41
N LEU A 155 5.74 14.56 12.14
CA LEU A 155 4.47 14.81 11.44
C LEU A 155 3.38 13.89 12.00
N PRO A 156 2.29 14.43 12.59
CA PRO A 156 1.29 13.59 13.25
C PRO A 156 0.32 12.93 12.24
N GLY A 157 -0.07 11.69 12.52
CA GLY A 157 -1.12 10.98 11.78
C GLY A 157 -0.60 10.15 10.61
N ILE A 158 -1.51 9.39 9.99
CA ILE A 158 -1.19 8.41 8.93
C ILE A 158 -0.97 9.09 7.57
N ALA A 159 -1.82 10.06 7.22
CA ALA A 159 -1.77 10.79 5.95
C ALA A 159 -2.12 12.28 6.15
N PRO A 160 -1.29 13.04 6.88
CA PRO A 160 -1.56 14.45 7.16
C PRO A 160 -1.27 15.35 5.97
N ALA A 161 -2.02 16.45 5.87
CA ALA A 161 -1.68 17.54 4.97
C ALA A 161 -0.38 18.22 5.41
N VAL A 162 0.45 18.58 4.43
CA VAL A 162 1.71 19.31 4.63
C VAL A 162 1.55 20.73 4.10
N SER A 163 1.75 21.72 4.95
CA SER A 163 1.60 23.10 4.51
C SER A 163 2.74 23.52 3.56
N ARG A 164 2.46 24.54 2.75
CA ARG A 164 3.45 25.11 1.83
C ARG A 164 4.68 25.67 2.57
N GLU A 165 4.47 26.22 3.76
CA GLU A 165 5.53 26.76 4.63
C GLU A 165 6.50 25.65 5.04
N VAL A 166 5.99 24.48 5.41
CA VAL A 166 6.82 23.31 5.74
C VAL A 166 7.62 22.86 4.52
N LEU A 167 7.00 22.74 3.35
CA LEU A 167 7.71 22.39 2.11
C LEU A 167 8.80 23.39 1.74
N LEU A 168 8.54 24.69 1.92
CA LEU A 168 9.54 25.74 1.69
C LEU A 168 10.68 25.70 2.73
N ALA A 169 10.37 25.40 4.00
CA ALA A 169 11.40 25.25 5.03
C ALA A 169 12.32 24.07 4.73
N GLU A 170 11.75 22.93 4.34
CA GLU A 170 12.50 21.75 3.93
C GLU A 170 13.37 22.00 2.70
N ALA A 171 12.86 22.73 1.72
CA ALA A 171 13.58 23.09 0.49
C ALA A 171 14.75 24.06 0.72
N ARG A 172 14.68 24.90 1.79
CA ARG A 172 15.72 25.86 2.16
C ARG A 172 16.76 25.26 3.12
N GLY A 173 16.51 24.08 3.65
CA GLY A 173 17.45 23.39 4.54
C GLY A 173 18.76 23.06 3.84
N GLY A 174 19.84 22.86 4.61
CA GLY A 174 21.18 22.56 4.06
C GLY A 174 21.24 21.22 3.29
N ALA A 175 20.27 20.35 3.46
CA ALA A 175 20.09 19.08 2.72
C ALA A 175 18.61 18.84 2.46
N PRO A 176 18.04 19.37 1.36
CA PRO A 176 16.66 19.16 0.98
C PRO A 176 16.34 17.67 0.87
N PRO A 177 15.15 17.21 1.30
CA PRO A 177 14.76 15.81 1.13
C PRO A 177 14.44 15.50 -0.34
N LEU A 178 14.59 14.25 -0.72
CA LEU A 178 13.95 13.72 -1.91
C LEU A 178 12.45 13.59 -1.67
N VAL A 179 11.64 14.02 -2.62
CA VAL A 179 10.21 13.75 -2.63
C VAL A 179 9.96 12.43 -3.36
N VAL A 180 9.31 11.48 -2.70
CA VAL A 180 8.76 10.30 -3.38
C VAL A 180 7.26 10.53 -3.55
N LEU A 181 6.84 10.80 -4.79
CA LEU A 181 5.45 11.07 -5.14
C LEU A 181 4.76 9.78 -5.58
N MET A 182 3.68 9.43 -4.89
CA MET A 182 2.83 8.27 -5.13
C MET A 182 1.41 8.72 -5.50
N SER A 183 1.30 9.47 -6.58
CA SER A 183 0.02 9.90 -7.14
C SER A 183 0.10 9.94 -8.67
N VAL A 184 -1.08 9.92 -9.32
CA VAL A 184 -1.24 10.01 -10.78
C VAL A 184 -1.48 11.46 -11.24
N GLU A 185 -0.99 12.42 -10.50
CA GLU A 185 -1.17 13.83 -10.84
C GLU A 185 -0.38 14.25 -12.09
N PRO A 186 -0.91 15.20 -12.87
CA PRO A 186 -0.25 15.69 -14.06
C PRO A 186 1.07 16.40 -13.74
N GLU A 187 1.98 16.45 -14.68
CA GLU A 187 3.31 17.09 -14.53
C GLU A 187 3.20 18.53 -14.05
N ALA A 188 2.20 19.28 -14.55
CA ALA A 188 1.95 20.67 -14.14
C ALA A 188 1.68 20.83 -12.62
N ALA A 189 1.19 19.78 -11.95
CA ALA A 189 0.98 19.84 -10.51
C ALA A 189 2.31 19.92 -9.72
N LEU A 190 3.42 19.45 -10.30
CA LEU A 190 4.75 19.55 -9.70
C LEU A 190 5.21 21.01 -9.53
N GLU A 191 4.69 21.94 -10.32
CA GLU A 191 4.99 23.38 -10.20
C GLU A 191 4.57 23.95 -8.84
N SER A 192 3.67 23.27 -8.14
CA SER A 192 3.28 23.62 -6.76
C SER A 192 4.39 23.37 -5.73
N LEU A 193 5.34 22.49 -6.04
CA LEU A 193 6.47 22.16 -5.17
C LEU A 193 7.61 23.18 -5.33
N PRO A 194 8.36 23.47 -4.25
CA PRO A 194 9.59 24.22 -4.33
C PRO A 194 10.61 23.57 -5.29
N ARG A 195 11.19 24.35 -6.20
CA ARG A 195 12.14 23.86 -7.23
C ARG A 195 13.38 23.17 -6.68
N ALA A 196 13.74 23.42 -5.43
CA ALA A 196 14.88 22.78 -4.78
C ALA A 196 14.60 21.33 -4.34
N LEU A 197 13.34 20.88 -4.40
CA LEU A 197 12.97 19.51 -4.07
C LEU A 197 13.02 18.64 -5.34
N SER A 198 13.88 17.64 -5.31
CA SER A 198 13.90 16.61 -6.38
C SER A 198 12.77 15.62 -6.16
N VAL A 199 12.05 15.27 -7.23
CA VAL A 199 10.88 14.41 -7.20
C VAL A 199 11.15 13.09 -7.89
N LEU A 200 10.94 11.99 -7.19
CA LEU A 200 10.92 10.62 -7.72
C LEU A 200 9.48 10.14 -7.75
N ARG A 201 9.08 9.43 -8.80
CA ARG A 201 7.74 8.87 -8.91
C ARG A 201 7.76 7.38 -8.61
N LEU A 202 6.99 6.97 -7.63
CA LEU A 202 6.70 5.56 -7.34
C LEU A 202 5.24 5.28 -7.68
N ASN A 203 4.98 4.16 -8.34
CA ASN A 203 3.60 3.74 -8.60
C ASN A 203 2.81 3.65 -7.28
N PRO A 204 1.69 4.39 -7.12
CA PRO A 204 0.91 4.40 -5.89
C PRO A 204 0.46 3.00 -5.46
N ASP A 205 0.10 2.13 -6.39
CA ASP A 205 -0.32 0.76 -6.11
C ASP A 205 0.76 -0.11 -5.46
N LEU A 206 2.02 0.28 -5.63
CA LEU A 206 3.17 -0.43 -5.08
C LEU A 206 3.62 0.12 -3.72
N GLY A 207 3.29 1.38 -3.41
CA GLY A 207 3.77 2.05 -2.19
C GLY A 207 2.69 2.31 -1.15
N THR A 208 1.40 2.35 -1.54
CA THR A 208 0.30 2.75 -0.64
C THR A 208 -0.69 1.64 -0.29
N ARG A 209 -0.66 0.51 -1.03
CA ARG A 209 -1.58 -0.62 -0.81
C ARG A 209 -0.84 -1.77 -0.14
N PRO A 210 -1.10 -2.08 1.14
CA PRO A 210 -0.45 -3.21 1.81
C PRO A 210 -0.99 -4.54 1.27
N GLY A 211 -0.15 -5.20 0.51
CA GLY A 211 -0.45 -6.46 -0.16
C GLY A 211 0.79 -7.07 -0.81
N PRO A 212 0.68 -8.18 -1.54
CA PRO A 212 1.83 -8.90 -2.11
C PRO A 212 2.74 -8.04 -2.98
N ARG A 213 2.19 -7.04 -3.69
CA ARG A 213 2.96 -6.12 -4.53
C ARG A 213 3.84 -5.14 -3.76
N LEU A 214 3.65 -5.02 -2.45
CA LEU A 214 4.45 -4.15 -1.61
C LEU A 214 5.95 -4.51 -1.65
N PHE A 215 6.28 -5.79 -1.84
CA PHE A 215 7.66 -6.26 -2.01
C PHE A 215 8.27 -5.77 -3.33
N GLN A 216 7.48 -5.74 -4.40
CA GLN A 216 7.90 -5.10 -5.67
C GLN A 216 8.10 -3.60 -5.48
N GLY A 217 7.20 -2.93 -4.76
CA GLY A 217 7.32 -1.52 -4.40
C GLY A 217 8.57 -1.22 -3.58
N GLN A 218 8.89 -2.08 -2.63
CA GLN A 218 10.12 -2.01 -1.84
C GLN A 218 11.38 -2.03 -2.72
N ARG A 219 11.47 -2.98 -3.66
CA ARG A 219 12.61 -3.08 -4.59
C ARG A 219 12.71 -1.85 -5.49
N GLN A 220 11.60 -1.41 -6.06
CA GLN A 220 11.56 -0.22 -6.91
C GLN A 220 11.94 1.05 -6.14
N LEU A 221 11.48 1.22 -4.92
CA LEU A 221 11.84 2.35 -4.07
C LEU A 221 13.35 2.40 -3.82
N CYS A 222 13.96 1.27 -3.41
CA CYS A 222 15.40 1.21 -3.18
C CYS A 222 16.19 1.54 -4.45
N GLN A 223 15.76 1.05 -5.62
CA GLN A 223 16.39 1.35 -6.91
C GLN A 223 16.30 2.84 -7.24
N LEU A 224 15.12 3.46 -7.14
CA LEU A 224 14.93 4.90 -7.39
C LEU A 224 15.83 5.75 -6.49
N LEU A 225 15.92 5.41 -5.21
CA LEU A 225 16.77 6.13 -4.27
C LEU A 225 18.27 5.98 -4.58
N GLN A 226 18.69 4.79 -5.06
CA GLN A 226 20.08 4.58 -5.50
C GLN A 226 20.43 5.37 -6.75
N GLU A 227 19.53 5.43 -7.72
CA GLU A 227 19.71 6.20 -8.95
C GLU A 227 19.83 7.69 -8.62
N ALA A 228 18.97 8.21 -7.75
CA ALA A 228 19.03 9.60 -7.29
C ALA A 228 20.33 9.94 -6.51
N ALA A 229 20.88 8.98 -5.77
CA ALA A 229 22.12 9.18 -5.03
C ALA A 229 23.40 9.21 -5.92
N ARG A 230 23.29 8.77 -7.17
CA ARG A 230 24.38 8.76 -8.17
C ARG A 230 24.39 9.99 -9.07
N SER A 231 23.26 10.73 -9.11
CA SER A 231 23.06 11.94 -9.92
C SER A 231 23.56 13.19 -9.23
#